data_76f081bc3591c3a8524c5b34af65f8bf
#
_entry.id   76f081bc3591c3a8524c5b34af65f8bf
#
_cell.length_a   1.000
_cell.length_b   1.000
_cell.length_c   1.000
_cell.angle_alpha   90.00
_cell.angle_beta   90.00
_cell.angle_gamma   90.00
#
_symmetry.space_group_name_H-M   'P 1'
#
loop_
_entity.id
_entity.type
_entity.pdbx_description
1 polymer ?
#
loop_
_entity_poly.entity_id
_entity_poly.type
_entity_poly.pdbx_seq_one_letter_code
_entity_poly.pdbx_strand_id
1 'polypeptide(L)'
;MFHLLAEATTSPFSNPVFVKGMTIALGTMMPALSLGLIGSNVMKAIGRNPEVAGRILPIMLICLALVEAIAIYVLVVVFTLG
;
A
#
# COMPACT_ATOMS: atom_id res chain seq x y z
N MET A 1 28.45 22.24 16.01
CA MET A 1 27.57 22.09 17.16
C MET A 1 26.12 22.38 16.85
N PHE A 2 25.84 23.42 16.09
CA PHE A 2 24.48 23.76 15.73
C PHE A 2 23.76 22.63 15.01
N HIS A 3 24.45 21.98 14.08
CA HIS A 3 23.87 20.85 13.36
C HIS A 3 23.61 19.64 14.27
N LEU A 4 24.42 19.47 15.30
CA LEU A 4 24.19 18.41 16.28
C LEU A 4 22.95 18.67 17.10
N LEU A 5 22.72 19.93 17.46
CA LEU A 5 21.48 20.31 18.15
C LEU A 5 20.27 20.12 17.23
N ALA A 6 20.42 20.48 15.96
CA ALA A 6 19.35 20.28 14.98
C ALA A 6 19.03 18.79 14.84
N GLU A 7 20.05 17.94 14.76
CA GLU A 7 19.83 16.50 14.67
C GLU A 7 19.17 15.93 15.93
N ALA A 8 19.56 16.45 17.10
CA ALA A 8 19.00 15.97 18.35
C ALA A 8 17.55 16.43 18.54
N THR A 9 17.19 17.60 17.99
CA THR A 9 15.86 18.17 18.15
C THR A 9 14.95 17.96 16.95
N THR A 10 15.52 17.59 15.78
CA THR A 10 14.71 17.31 14.61
C THR A 10 13.91 16.05 14.82
N SER A 11 12.74 16.05 14.20
CA SER A 11 11.90 14.86 14.20
C SER A 11 12.57 13.74 13.41
N PRO A 12 12.13 12.49 13.59
CA PRO A 12 12.61 11.38 12.77
C PRO A 12 12.41 11.61 11.27
N PHE A 13 11.52 12.53 10.92
CA PHE A 13 11.21 12.84 9.52
C PHE A 13 12.38 13.46 8.76
N SER A 14 13.43 13.91 9.44
CA SER A 14 14.63 14.37 8.77
C SER A 14 15.58 13.25 8.38
N ASN A 15 15.37 12.03 8.89
CA ASN A 15 16.19 10.88 8.56
C ASN A 15 15.69 10.22 7.27
N PRO A 16 16.53 10.15 6.21
CA PRO A 16 16.07 9.55 4.95
C PRO A 16 15.58 8.11 5.07
N VAL A 17 16.23 7.31 5.90
CA VAL A 17 15.83 5.91 6.10
C VAL A 17 14.44 5.85 6.74
N PHE A 18 14.21 6.69 7.74
CA PHE A 18 12.91 6.76 8.40
C PHE A 18 11.82 7.23 7.43
N VAL A 19 12.13 8.26 6.63
CA VAL A 19 11.17 8.80 5.66
C VAL A 19 10.80 7.74 4.63
N LYS A 20 11.79 7.02 4.11
CA LYS A 20 11.52 5.94 3.15
C LYS A 20 10.66 4.84 3.77
N GLY A 21 11.02 4.43 4.99
CA GLY A 21 10.27 3.41 5.70
C GLY A 21 8.83 3.82 5.97
N MET A 22 8.61 5.05 6.42
CA MET A 22 7.27 5.56 6.66
C MET A 22 6.49 5.74 5.37
N THR A 23 7.14 6.18 4.30
CA THR A 23 6.48 6.33 3.01
C THR A 23 5.95 5.00 2.50
N ILE A 24 6.78 3.95 2.53
CA ILE A 24 6.35 2.64 2.05
C ILE A 24 5.28 2.06 2.97
N ALA A 25 5.44 2.22 4.28
CA ALA A 25 4.49 1.68 5.24
C ALA A 25 3.11 2.31 5.09
N LEU A 26 3.05 3.64 5.08
CA LEU A 26 1.78 4.36 4.97
C LEU A 26 1.21 4.28 3.56
N GLY A 27 2.09 4.37 2.55
CA GLY A 27 1.68 4.35 1.15
C GLY A 27 1.11 3.01 0.70
N THR A 28 1.56 1.90 1.31
CA THR A 28 1.04 0.57 0.97
C THR A 28 -0.06 0.11 1.90
N MET A 29 -0.29 0.82 3.00
CA MET A 29 -1.31 0.43 3.97
C MET A 29 -2.72 0.47 3.38
N MET A 30 -3.05 1.54 2.67
CA MET A 30 -4.37 1.68 2.06
C MET A 30 -4.58 0.70 0.90
N PRO A 31 -3.64 0.50 -0.02
CA PRO A 31 -3.75 -0.58 -0.99
C PRO A 31 -3.94 -1.96 -0.36
N ALA A 32 -3.21 -2.25 0.71
CA ALA A 32 -3.36 -3.51 1.43
C ALA A 32 -4.77 -3.67 2.01
N LEU A 33 -5.29 -2.60 2.61
CA LEU A 33 -6.66 -2.60 3.13
C LEU A 33 -7.66 -2.79 2.00
N SER A 34 -7.46 -2.12 0.87
CA SER A 34 -8.33 -2.27 -0.29
C SER A 34 -8.33 -3.69 -0.82
N LEU A 35 -7.16 -4.32 -0.89
CA LEU A 35 -7.07 -5.73 -1.29
C LEU A 35 -7.87 -6.62 -0.35
N GLY A 36 -7.74 -6.39 0.94
CA GLY A 36 -8.50 -7.16 1.94
C GLY A 36 -9.99 -6.98 1.80
N LEU A 37 -10.45 -5.75 1.59
CA LEU A 37 -11.88 -5.46 1.42
C LEU A 37 -12.44 -6.05 0.13
N ILE A 38 -11.73 -5.90 -0.97
CA ILE A 38 -12.15 -6.47 -2.25
C ILE A 38 -12.21 -7.99 -2.14
N GLY A 39 -11.15 -8.60 -1.65
CA GLY A 39 -11.08 -10.05 -1.52
C GLY A 39 -12.14 -10.60 -0.59
N SER A 40 -12.34 -9.96 0.55
CA SER A 40 -13.35 -10.35 1.53
C SER A 40 -14.75 -10.30 0.92
N ASN A 41 -15.09 -9.20 0.26
CA ASN A 41 -16.41 -9.03 -0.32
C ASN A 41 -16.65 -10.00 -1.48
N VAL A 42 -15.63 -10.24 -2.31
CA VAL A 42 -15.73 -11.21 -3.39
C VAL A 42 -15.93 -12.61 -2.84
N MET A 43 -15.19 -12.98 -1.81
CA MET A 43 -15.33 -14.30 -1.19
C MET A 43 -16.71 -14.48 -0.58
N LYS A 44 -17.26 -13.44 0.03
CA LYS A 44 -18.63 -13.49 0.54
C LYS A 44 -19.65 -13.69 -0.57
N ALA A 45 -19.47 -12.98 -1.68
CA ALA A 45 -20.39 -13.10 -2.82
C ALA A 45 -20.34 -14.51 -3.42
N ILE A 46 -19.14 -15.06 -3.60
CA ILE A 46 -18.97 -16.42 -4.13
C ILE A 46 -19.53 -17.44 -3.15
N GLY A 47 -19.33 -17.22 -1.85
CA GLY A 47 -19.86 -18.12 -0.83
C GLY A 47 -21.38 -18.17 -0.82
N ARG A 48 -22.05 -17.05 -1.15
CA ARG A 48 -23.51 -17.01 -1.23
C ARG A 48 -24.03 -17.59 -2.54
N ASN A 49 -23.28 -17.42 -3.61
CA ASN A 49 -23.69 -17.87 -4.93
C ASN A 49 -22.45 -18.31 -5.72
N PRO A 50 -22.04 -19.59 -5.57
CA PRO A 50 -20.83 -20.08 -6.25
C PRO A 50 -20.85 -19.95 -7.77
N GLU A 51 -22.04 -19.84 -8.35
CA GLU A 51 -22.18 -19.75 -9.81
C GLU A 51 -21.62 -18.45 -10.37
N VAL A 52 -21.50 -17.38 -9.54
CA VAL A 52 -20.98 -16.09 -10.01
C VAL A 52 -19.45 -16.06 -10.07
N ALA A 53 -18.76 -17.08 -9.55
CA ALA A 53 -17.31 -17.08 -9.49
C ALA A 53 -16.68 -16.84 -10.87
N GLY A 54 -17.21 -17.48 -11.92
CA GLY A 54 -16.67 -17.32 -13.27
C GLY A 54 -16.78 -15.90 -13.82
N ARG A 55 -17.73 -15.11 -13.32
CA ARG A 55 -17.91 -13.73 -13.77
C ARG A 55 -17.18 -12.73 -12.86
N ILE A 56 -17.10 -13.03 -11.57
CA ILE A 56 -16.53 -12.10 -10.59
C ILE A 56 -15.01 -12.20 -10.56
N LEU A 57 -14.45 -13.40 -10.66
CA LEU A 57 -13.02 -13.59 -10.50
C LEU A 57 -12.17 -12.79 -11.50
N PRO A 58 -12.51 -12.76 -12.81
CA PRO A 58 -11.74 -11.93 -13.73
C PRO A 58 -11.76 -10.44 -13.39
N ILE A 59 -12.93 -9.93 -12.97
CA ILE A 59 -13.08 -8.53 -12.57
C ILE A 59 -12.27 -8.26 -11.31
N MET A 60 -12.33 -9.18 -10.35
CA MET A 60 -11.54 -9.08 -9.13
C MET A 60 -10.04 -9.00 -9.43
N LEU A 61 -9.55 -9.86 -10.33
CA LEU A 61 -8.14 -9.87 -10.69
C LEU A 61 -7.71 -8.54 -11.28
N ILE A 62 -8.54 -7.92 -12.11
CA ILE A 62 -8.25 -6.60 -12.66
C ILE A 62 -8.18 -5.56 -11.54
N CYS A 63 -9.14 -5.57 -10.62
CA CYS A 63 -9.14 -4.64 -9.49
C CYS A 63 -7.91 -4.83 -8.61
N LEU A 64 -7.53 -6.08 -8.32
CA LEU A 64 -6.35 -6.36 -7.50
C LEU A 64 -5.09 -5.89 -8.20
N ALA A 65 -5.00 -6.08 -9.51
CA ALA A 65 -3.85 -5.61 -10.29
C ALA A 65 -3.72 -4.09 -10.24
N LEU A 66 -4.83 -3.37 -10.34
CA LEU A 66 -4.82 -1.91 -10.24
C LEU A 66 -4.39 -1.44 -8.85
N VAL A 67 -4.86 -2.11 -7.80
CA VAL A 67 -4.45 -1.79 -6.43
C VAL A 67 -2.96 -2.05 -6.24
N GLU A 68 -2.45 -3.17 -6.76
CA GLU A 68 -1.02 -3.46 -6.68
C GLU A 68 -0.18 -2.45 -7.46
N ALA A 69 -0.70 -1.94 -8.58
CA ALA A 69 0.00 -0.90 -9.32
C ALA A 69 0.20 0.35 -8.46
N ILE A 70 -0.77 0.70 -7.62
CA ILE A 70 -0.63 1.82 -6.68
C ILE A 70 0.52 1.55 -5.71
N ALA A 71 0.60 0.35 -5.17
CA ALA A 71 1.69 -0.02 -4.26
C ALA A 71 3.04 0.03 -4.97
N ILE A 72 3.11 -0.36 -6.23
CA ILE A 72 4.33 -0.28 -7.02
C ILE A 72 4.74 1.18 -7.23
N TYR A 73 3.79 2.08 -7.47
CA TYR A 73 4.09 3.51 -7.55
C TYR A 73 4.72 4.02 -6.26
N VAL A 74 4.20 3.61 -5.11
CA VAL A 74 4.77 3.99 -3.82
C VAL A 74 6.21 3.50 -3.72
N LEU A 75 6.45 2.25 -4.13
CA LEU A 75 7.78 1.66 -4.11
C LEU A 75 8.75 2.46 -4.99
N VAL A 76 8.31 2.83 -6.19
CA VAL A 76 9.13 3.65 -7.11
C VAL A 76 9.46 4.99 -6.46
N VAL A 77 8.48 5.65 -5.85
CA VAL A 77 8.71 6.92 -5.16
C VAL A 77 9.73 6.74 -4.05
N VAL A 78 9.63 5.67 -3.27
CA VAL A 78 10.58 5.40 -2.17
C VAL A 78 12.00 5.26 -2.72
N PHE A 79 12.17 4.58 -3.85
CA PHE A 79 13.50 4.44 -4.46
C PHE A 79 14.04 5.76 -4.99
N THR A 80 13.19 6.70 -5.36
CA THR A 80 13.62 8.00 -5.86
C THR A 80 13.90 9.00 -4.74
N LEU A 81 13.45 8.72 -3.52
CA LEU A 81 13.72 9.56 -2.36
C LEU A 81 15.18 9.42 -1.91
N GLY A 82 15.80 10.52 -1.71
CA GLY A 82 17.11 10.56 -1.12
C GLY A 82 18.26 10.35 -1.96
#